data_b2610852b54e99fe034dfde26b35c6c8
#
_entry.id   b2610852b54e99fe034dfde26b35c6c8
#
_cell.length_a   1.000
_cell.length_b   1.000
_cell.length_c   1.000
_cell.angle_alpha   90.00
_cell.angle_beta   90.00
_cell.angle_gamma   90.00
#
_symmetry.space_group_name_H-M   'P 1'
#
loop_
_entity.id
_entity.type
_entity.pdbx_description
1 polymer ?
#
loop_
_entity_poly.entity_id
_entity_poly.type
_entity_poly.pdbx_seq_one_letter_code
_entity_poly.pdbx_strand_id
1 'polypeptide(L)'
;EMQFGTNHVGHFILTNGLVDTLKASAPARVVVLSSVAHYGGSYDKEIITDEKLYNKVKNYGTSKLANIMFANELSRRLSGTGVTVNSLHPGSINTNLSRHIDPSASSVFTPVFNVMKDTLLLSPLAGTLTSIMVALSPELEGVTGKYFAREGEANVLSEALDEAKCKDLWNFTEELIKKHSTK
;
A
#
# COMPACT_ATOMS: atom_id res chain seq x y z
N GLU A 1 12.20 -7.36 -6.84
CA GLU A 1 13.09 -6.22 -6.67
C GLU A 1 12.92 -5.59 -5.27
N MET A 2 13.82 -4.72 -4.88
CA MET A 2 13.94 -4.25 -3.49
C MET A 2 12.74 -3.46 -2.98
N GLN A 3 12.11 -2.63 -3.80
CA GLN A 3 10.96 -1.81 -3.37
C GLN A 3 9.72 -2.68 -3.12
N PHE A 4 9.45 -3.63 -4.01
CA PHE A 4 8.36 -4.58 -3.82
C PHE A 4 8.64 -5.50 -2.62
N GLY A 5 9.87 -5.99 -2.49
CA GLY A 5 10.29 -6.79 -1.35
C GLY A 5 10.10 -6.08 -0.02
N THR A 6 10.58 -4.84 0.09
CA THR A 6 10.51 -4.06 1.33
C THR A 6 9.09 -3.55 1.60
N ASN A 7 8.44 -2.93 0.59
CA ASN A 7 7.18 -2.22 0.80
C ASN A 7 5.96 -3.14 0.85
N HIS A 8 6.04 -4.32 0.22
CA HIS A 8 4.92 -5.25 0.14
C HIS A 8 5.22 -6.59 0.80
N VAL A 9 6.25 -7.34 0.35
CA VAL A 9 6.51 -8.70 0.86
C VAL A 9 6.81 -8.68 2.36
N GLY A 10 7.62 -7.74 2.84
CA GLY A 10 7.92 -7.59 4.26
C GLY A 10 6.68 -7.33 5.10
N HIS A 11 5.78 -6.45 4.63
CA HIS A 11 4.51 -6.18 5.31
C HIS A 11 3.54 -7.36 5.24
N PHE A 12 3.53 -8.08 4.11
CA PHE A 12 2.74 -9.30 3.94
C PHE A 12 3.14 -10.35 4.98
N ILE A 13 4.45 -10.62 5.12
CA ILE A 13 4.98 -11.61 6.10
C ILE A 13 4.62 -11.19 7.53
N LEU A 14 4.90 -9.93 7.89
CA LEU A 14 4.62 -9.41 9.23
C LEU A 14 3.13 -9.54 9.58
N THR A 15 2.26 -9.08 8.67
CA THR A 15 0.82 -9.08 8.93
C THR A 15 0.28 -10.50 9.04
N ASN A 16 0.67 -11.40 8.13
CA ASN A 16 0.21 -12.79 8.19
C ASN A 16 0.72 -13.52 9.44
N GLY A 17 1.93 -13.22 9.90
CA GLY A 17 2.46 -13.75 11.17
C GLY A 17 1.69 -13.29 12.42
N LEU A 18 0.92 -12.19 12.30
CA LEU A 18 0.13 -11.64 13.41
C LEU A 18 -1.37 -11.98 13.33
N VAL A 19 -1.84 -12.63 12.26
CA VAL A 19 -3.27 -12.84 12.01
C VAL A 19 -3.98 -13.54 13.18
N ASP A 20 -3.39 -14.57 13.73
CA ASP A 20 -4.03 -15.31 14.85
C ASP A 20 -4.11 -14.46 16.12
N THR A 21 -3.07 -13.66 16.38
CA THR A 21 -3.07 -12.69 17.49
C THR A 21 -4.14 -11.62 17.28
N LEU A 22 -4.27 -11.09 16.05
CA LEU A 22 -5.30 -10.11 15.71
C LEU A 22 -6.71 -10.67 15.91
N LYS A 23 -6.97 -11.90 15.47
CA LYS A 23 -8.26 -12.57 15.67
C LYS A 23 -8.57 -12.78 17.15
N ALA A 24 -7.57 -13.20 17.92
CA ALA A 24 -7.73 -13.40 19.36
C ALA A 24 -7.96 -12.09 20.13
N SER A 25 -7.55 -10.96 19.56
CA SER A 25 -7.67 -9.62 20.15
C SER A 25 -8.79 -8.79 19.52
N ALA A 26 -9.71 -9.41 18.79
CA ALA A 26 -10.81 -8.68 18.14
C ALA A 26 -11.69 -7.95 19.19
N PRO A 27 -12.19 -6.74 18.88
CA PRO A 27 -12.07 -6.02 17.61
C PRO A 27 -10.66 -5.47 17.38
N ALA A 28 -10.10 -5.72 16.20
CA ALA A 28 -8.76 -5.27 15.82
C ALA A 28 -8.74 -4.62 14.44
N ARG A 29 -7.76 -3.76 14.19
CA ARG A 29 -7.61 -3.04 12.92
C ARG A 29 -6.24 -3.24 12.32
N VAL A 30 -6.19 -3.56 11.05
CA VAL A 30 -4.97 -3.55 10.23
C VAL A 30 -5.02 -2.33 9.31
N VAL A 31 -4.01 -1.47 9.41
CA VAL A 31 -3.90 -0.25 8.62
C VAL A 31 -2.69 -0.37 7.70
N VAL A 32 -2.94 -0.48 6.39
CA VAL A 32 -1.91 -0.71 5.38
C VAL A 32 -1.51 0.61 4.71
N LEU A 33 -0.25 1.00 4.85
CA LEU A 33 0.25 2.23 4.22
C LEU A 33 0.49 2.03 2.72
N SER A 34 -0.29 2.75 1.92
CA SER A 34 -0.12 2.89 0.49
C SER A 34 0.32 4.33 0.13
N SER A 35 0.04 4.77 -1.09
CA SER A 35 0.35 6.12 -1.59
C SER A 35 -0.52 6.44 -2.80
N VAL A 36 -0.75 7.72 -3.07
CA VAL A 36 -1.29 8.18 -4.37
C VAL A 36 -0.42 7.74 -5.55
N ALA A 37 0.84 7.41 -5.31
CA ALA A 37 1.72 6.83 -6.33
C ALA A 37 1.21 5.50 -6.92
N HIS A 38 0.23 4.83 -6.27
CA HIS A 38 -0.39 3.62 -6.82
C HIS A 38 -1.03 3.85 -8.18
N TYR A 39 -1.48 5.08 -8.50
CA TYR A 39 -2.01 5.42 -9.82
C TYR A 39 -0.98 5.31 -10.96
N GLY A 40 0.31 5.37 -10.65
CA GLY A 40 1.41 5.14 -11.59
C GLY A 40 1.93 3.70 -11.62
N GLY A 41 1.34 2.81 -10.82
CA GLY A 41 1.68 1.40 -10.77
C GLY A 41 0.80 0.54 -11.69
N SER A 42 1.19 -0.69 -11.86
CA SER A 42 0.38 -1.75 -12.48
C SER A 42 0.77 -3.10 -11.88
N TYR A 43 -0.20 -3.99 -11.73
CA TYR A 43 0.11 -5.35 -11.30
C TYR A 43 0.55 -6.17 -12.52
N ASP A 44 1.86 -6.35 -12.60
CA ASP A 44 2.52 -7.14 -13.63
C ASP A 44 3.71 -7.88 -13.00
N LYS A 45 3.68 -9.22 -13.06
CA LYS A 45 4.70 -10.08 -12.46
C LYS A 45 6.08 -9.90 -13.10
N GLU A 46 6.12 -9.59 -14.40
CA GLU A 46 7.37 -9.35 -15.11
C GLU A 46 8.04 -8.07 -14.61
N ILE A 47 7.28 -6.99 -14.43
CA ILE A 47 7.81 -5.73 -13.88
C ILE A 47 8.38 -5.93 -12.47
N ILE A 48 7.80 -6.85 -11.70
CA ILE A 48 8.26 -7.14 -10.33
C ILE A 48 9.52 -8.01 -10.33
N THR A 49 9.67 -8.91 -11.29
CA THR A 49 10.70 -9.97 -11.26
C THR A 49 11.84 -9.78 -12.26
N ASP A 50 11.65 -9.08 -13.37
CA ASP A 50 12.68 -8.84 -14.37
C ASP A 50 13.45 -7.55 -14.07
N GLU A 51 14.74 -7.69 -13.77
CA GLU A 51 15.64 -6.57 -13.50
C GLU A 51 15.76 -5.60 -14.68
N LYS A 52 15.61 -6.09 -15.91
CA LYS A 52 15.69 -5.26 -17.14
C LYS A 52 14.51 -4.31 -17.28
N LEU A 53 13.37 -4.63 -16.66
CA LEU A 53 12.17 -3.81 -16.67
C LEU A 53 12.11 -2.85 -15.48
N TYR A 54 13.15 -2.83 -14.64
CA TYR A 54 13.17 -1.99 -13.45
C TYR A 54 13.08 -0.51 -13.78
N ASN A 55 12.04 0.11 -13.24
CA ASN A 55 11.87 1.56 -13.25
C ASN A 55 11.50 2.03 -11.84
N LYS A 56 12.36 2.83 -11.23
CA LYS A 56 12.25 3.27 -9.84
C LYS A 56 10.87 3.81 -9.47
N VAL A 57 10.27 4.62 -10.34
CA VAL A 57 8.98 5.27 -10.07
C VAL A 57 7.83 4.29 -10.27
N LYS A 58 7.86 3.55 -11.38
CA LYS A 58 6.83 2.55 -11.69
C LYS A 58 6.82 1.43 -10.64
N ASN A 59 7.98 0.91 -10.25
CA ASN A 59 8.09 -0.14 -9.25
C ASN A 59 7.64 0.35 -7.87
N TYR A 60 7.92 1.61 -7.51
CA TYR A 60 7.36 2.20 -6.30
C TYR A 60 5.82 2.26 -6.37
N GLY A 61 5.25 2.77 -7.48
CA GLY A 61 3.80 2.78 -7.70
C GLY A 61 3.20 1.38 -7.63
N THR A 62 3.83 0.39 -8.28
CA THR A 62 3.42 -1.02 -8.24
C THR A 62 3.44 -1.58 -6.81
N SER A 63 4.47 -1.28 -6.01
CA SER A 63 4.51 -1.72 -4.62
C SER A 63 3.39 -1.12 -3.77
N LYS A 64 2.97 0.13 -4.06
CA LYS A 64 1.88 0.81 -3.36
C LYS A 64 0.50 0.33 -3.83
N LEU A 65 0.34 -0.01 -5.10
CA LEU A 65 -0.83 -0.70 -5.62
C LEU A 65 -0.98 -2.09 -4.98
N ALA A 66 0.10 -2.85 -4.91
CA ALA A 66 0.12 -4.16 -4.27
C ALA A 66 -0.32 -4.10 -2.79
N ASN A 67 0.01 -3.02 -2.08
CA ASN A 67 -0.45 -2.83 -0.70
C ASN A 67 -1.97 -2.64 -0.62
N ILE A 68 -2.61 -1.94 -1.56
CA ILE A 68 -4.08 -1.81 -1.60
C ILE A 68 -4.71 -3.16 -1.94
N MET A 69 -4.20 -3.86 -2.96
CA MET A 69 -4.68 -5.18 -3.36
C MET A 69 -4.56 -6.19 -2.22
N PHE A 70 -3.44 -6.17 -1.48
CA PHE A 70 -3.22 -6.97 -0.28
C PHE A 70 -4.27 -6.67 0.81
N ALA A 71 -4.50 -5.38 1.10
CA ALA A 71 -5.49 -4.99 2.11
C ALA A 71 -6.90 -5.47 1.73
N ASN A 72 -7.27 -5.36 0.46
CA ASN A 72 -8.56 -5.82 -0.05
C ASN A 72 -8.71 -7.34 0.03
N GLU A 73 -7.68 -8.10 -0.34
CA GLU A 73 -7.72 -9.57 -0.21
C GLU A 73 -7.71 -10.00 1.25
N LEU A 74 -6.90 -9.39 2.10
CA LEU A 74 -6.86 -9.70 3.53
C LEU A 74 -8.20 -9.38 4.21
N SER A 75 -8.87 -8.29 3.83
CA SER A 75 -10.19 -7.93 4.37
C SER A 75 -11.23 -9.01 4.07
N ARG A 76 -11.20 -9.60 2.86
CA ARG A 76 -12.08 -10.72 2.49
C ARG A 76 -11.76 -11.98 3.29
N ARG A 77 -10.49 -12.30 3.45
CA ARG A 77 -10.02 -13.48 4.21
C ARG A 77 -10.34 -13.41 5.71
N LEU A 78 -10.42 -12.19 6.27
CA LEU A 78 -10.73 -11.95 7.67
C LEU A 78 -12.20 -11.60 7.92
N SER A 79 -13.06 -11.76 6.91
CA SER A 79 -14.49 -11.52 7.05
C SER A 79 -15.09 -12.35 8.20
N GLY A 80 -15.89 -11.70 9.04
CA GLY A 80 -16.54 -12.36 10.20
C GLY A 80 -15.65 -12.59 11.43
N THR A 81 -14.36 -12.22 11.38
CA THR A 81 -13.44 -12.42 12.52
C THR A 81 -13.39 -11.26 13.51
N GLY A 82 -14.04 -10.14 13.22
CA GLY A 82 -13.93 -8.91 14.01
C GLY A 82 -12.64 -8.11 13.73
N VAL A 83 -11.81 -8.54 12.76
CA VAL A 83 -10.62 -7.81 12.32
C VAL A 83 -10.96 -7.04 11.04
N THR A 84 -10.77 -5.73 11.03
CA THR A 84 -10.94 -4.87 9.85
C THR A 84 -9.59 -4.55 9.23
N VAL A 85 -9.57 -4.43 7.89
CA VAL A 85 -8.35 -4.12 7.13
C VAL A 85 -8.64 -2.99 6.16
N ASN A 86 -7.95 -1.88 6.31
CA ASN A 86 -8.08 -0.75 5.40
C ASN A 86 -6.70 -0.26 4.95
N SER A 87 -6.64 0.35 3.78
CA SER A 87 -5.43 0.97 3.26
C SER A 87 -5.55 2.47 3.21
N LEU A 88 -4.43 3.19 3.18
CA LEU A 88 -4.45 4.64 3.13
C LEU A 88 -3.23 5.26 2.44
N HIS A 89 -3.39 6.52 2.02
CA HIS A 89 -2.31 7.45 1.73
C HIS A 89 -2.15 8.43 2.91
N PRO A 90 -0.97 8.49 3.54
CA PRO A 90 -0.77 9.33 4.73
C PRO A 90 -0.66 10.83 4.42
N GLY A 91 -0.76 11.23 3.15
CA GLY A 91 -0.46 12.58 2.71
C GLY A 91 0.99 12.72 2.21
N SER A 92 1.26 13.80 1.50
CA SER A 92 2.62 14.14 1.07
C SER A 92 3.29 14.92 2.19
N ILE A 93 4.05 14.21 3.01
CA ILE A 93 4.85 14.83 4.07
C ILE A 93 6.21 15.19 3.48
N ASN A 94 6.72 16.37 3.80
CA ASN A 94 8.08 16.77 3.47
C ASN A 94 9.07 15.94 4.33
N THR A 95 9.23 14.69 3.93
CA THR A 95 10.19 13.77 4.54
C THR A 95 11.43 13.67 3.68
N ASN A 96 12.51 13.17 4.26
CA ASN A 96 13.76 12.87 3.55
C ASN A 96 13.62 11.84 2.40
N LEU A 97 12.41 11.41 2.06
CA LEU A 97 12.12 10.52 0.94
C LEU A 97 12.56 11.13 -0.40
N SER A 98 12.51 12.47 -0.53
CA SER A 98 12.97 13.20 -1.71
C SER A 98 14.48 13.22 -1.90
N ARG A 99 15.29 12.84 -0.90
CA ARG A 99 16.77 12.83 -0.99
C ARG A 99 17.31 11.93 -2.11
N HIS A 100 16.55 10.93 -2.51
CA HIS A 100 16.97 9.96 -3.51
C HIS A 100 16.25 10.11 -4.85
N ILE A 101 15.44 11.17 -5.00
CA ILE A 101 14.76 11.51 -6.25
C ILE A 101 15.56 12.64 -6.89
N ASP A 102 16.33 12.33 -7.92
CA ASP A 102 17.02 13.33 -8.74
C ASP A 102 15.96 14.07 -9.58
N PRO A 103 15.75 15.38 -9.37
CA PRO A 103 14.75 16.15 -10.13
C PRO A 103 15.08 16.27 -11.62
N SER A 104 16.33 16.00 -12.00
CA SER A 104 16.79 16.09 -13.40
C SER A 104 16.48 14.85 -14.24
N ALA A 105 16.09 13.74 -13.63
CA ALA A 105 16.03 12.44 -14.27
C ALA A 105 14.76 12.16 -15.10
N SER A 106 13.71 13.01 -15.07
CA SER A 106 12.51 12.75 -15.88
C SER A 106 11.64 14.00 -16.10
N SER A 107 11.61 14.48 -17.32
CA SER A 107 10.80 15.64 -17.74
C SER A 107 9.27 15.38 -17.71
N VAL A 108 8.84 14.13 -17.65
CA VAL A 108 7.42 13.74 -17.64
C VAL A 108 6.82 13.73 -16.23
N PHE A 109 7.64 13.51 -15.20
CA PHE A 109 7.19 13.45 -13.80
C PHE A 109 7.26 14.77 -13.05
N THR A 110 8.02 15.73 -13.57
CA THR A 110 8.19 17.06 -12.96
C THR A 110 6.85 17.78 -12.72
N PRO A 111 5.87 17.80 -13.64
CA PRO A 111 4.57 18.44 -13.39
C PRO A 111 3.76 17.74 -12.29
N VAL A 112 3.72 16.40 -12.30
CA VAL A 112 2.99 15.63 -11.29
C VAL A 112 3.66 15.77 -9.91
N PHE A 113 4.98 15.76 -9.88
CA PHE A 113 5.75 15.94 -8.65
C PHE A 113 5.63 17.37 -8.11
N ASN A 114 5.64 18.38 -8.96
CA ASN A 114 5.46 19.78 -8.56
C ASN A 114 4.04 20.05 -8.09
N VAL A 115 3.02 19.52 -8.75
CA VAL A 115 1.63 19.60 -8.26
C VAL A 115 1.48 18.91 -6.91
N MET A 116 2.14 17.76 -6.71
CA MET A 116 2.19 17.10 -5.40
C MET A 116 2.96 17.93 -4.36
N LYS A 117 4.05 18.59 -4.76
CA LYS A 117 4.87 19.41 -3.87
C LYS A 117 4.17 20.71 -3.46
N ASP A 118 3.51 21.38 -4.38
CA ASP A 118 2.91 22.70 -4.15
C ASP A 118 1.49 22.63 -3.55
N THR A 119 0.77 21.52 -3.74
CA THR A 119 -0.59 21.36 -3.24
C THR A 119 -0.68 20.58 -1.92
N LEU A 120 0.40 19.92 -1.46
CA LEU A 120 0.30 18.85 -0.46
C LEU A 120 1.47 18.75 0.53
N LEU A 121 2.27 19.81 0.72
CA LEU A 121 3.20 19.83 1.85
C LEU A 121 2.41 20.05 3.15
N LEU A 122 1.79 18.99 3.61
CA LEU A 122 1.21 18.93 4.94
C LEU A 122 2.33 18.94 5.98
N SER A 123 2.09 19.63 7.08
CA SER A 123 2.95 19.46 8.25
C SER A 123 2.99 17.98 8.66
N PRO A 124 4.06 17.48 9.29
CA PRO A 124 4.12 16.10 9.77
C PRO A 124 2.88 15.72 10.60
N LEU A 125 2.34 16.63 11.38
CA LEU A 125 1.12 16.42 12.17
C LEU A 125 -0.11 16.23 11.27
N ALA A 126 -0.31 17.08 10.26
CA ALA A 126 -1.42 16.91 9.31
C ALA A 126 -1.31 15.62 8.49
N GLY A 127 -0.09 15.18 8.18
CA GLY A 127 0.16 13.90 7.50
C GLY A 127 -0.17 12.66 8.33
N THR A 128 -0.30 12.78 9.66
CA THR A 128 -0.70 11.67 10.53
C THR A 128 -2.22 11.54 10.68
N LEU A 129 -3.00 12.58 10.36
CA LEU A 129 -4.44 12.60 10.64
C LEU A 129 -5.19 11.46 9.95
N THR A 130 -4.94 11.21 8.67
CA THR A 130 -5.57 10.06 7.97
C THR A 130 -5.21 8.73 8.64
N SER A 131 -3.95 8.55 9.04
CA SER A 131 -3.51 7.31 9.71
C SER A 131 -4.18 7.14 11.06
N ILE A 132 -4.28 8.20 11.85
CA ILE A 132 -4.95 8.20 13.16
C ILE A 132 -6.45 7.94 12.99
N MET A 133 -7.09 8.61 12.02
CA MET A 133 -8.50 8.41 11.72
C MET A 133 -8.79 6.93 11.38
N VAL A 134 -8.05 6.34 10.45
CA VAL A 134 -8.28 4.94 10.03
C VAL A 134 -8.00 3.97 11.19
N ALA A 135 -7.01 4.27 12.03
CA ALA A 135 -6.66 3.41 13.16
C ALA A 135 -7.65 3.51 14.33
N LEU A 136 -8.17 4.71 14.64
CA LEU A 136 -8.81 4.97 15.92
C LEU A 136 -10.24 5.52 15.84
N SER A 137 -10.69 6.07 14.67
CA SER A 137 -12.03 6.67 14.60
C SER A 137 -13.13 5.65 14.91
N PRO A 138 -14.05 5.95 15.84
CA PRO A 138 -15.23 5.13 16.08
C PRO A 138 -16.16 5.01 14.87
N GLU A 139 -16.19 6.03 14.00
CA GLU A 139 -17.00 6.04 12.78
C GLU A 139 -16.59 4.97 11.77
N LEU A 140 -15.36 4.44 11.89
CA LEU A 140 -14.83 3.37 11.06
C LEU A 140 -14.93 1.99 11.73
N GLU A 141 -15.74 1.85 12.78
CA GLU A 141 -16.01 0.55 13.37
C GLU A 141 -16.72 -0.37 12.36
N GLY A 142 -16.17 -1.56 12.15
CA GLY A 142 -16.67 -2.51 11.14
C GLY A 142 -16.37 -2.16 9.69
N VAL A 143 -15.82 -0.98 9.39
CA VAL A 143 -15.46 -0.58 8.02
C VAL A 143 -14.18 -1.32 7.61
N THR A 144 -14.25 -2.06 6.49
CA THR A 144 -13.12 -2.88 6.00
C THR A 144 -13.05 -2.88 4.46
N GLY A 145 -11.87 -3.12 3.90
CA GLY A 145 -11.65 -3.18 2.45
C GLY A 145 -11.72 -1.80 1.76
N LYS A 146 -11.45 -0.73 2.50
CA LYS A 146 -11.51 0.64 1.98
C LYS A 146 -10.13 1.28 1.87
N TYR A 147 -10.04 2.27 0.99
CA TYR A 147 -8.87 3.13 0.87
C TYR A 147 -9.19 4.55 1.27
N PHE A 148 -8.32 5.14 2.07
CA PHE A 148 -8.51 6.48 2.63
C PHE A 148 -7.39 7.43 2.21
N ALA A 149 -7.77 8.68 1.90
CA ALA A 149 -6.85 9.77 1.66
C ALA A 149 -7.51 11.09 2.09
N ARG A 150 -6.73 12.02 2.63
CA ARG A 150 -7.26 13.33 3.07
C ARG A 150 -8.47 13.20 4.00
N GLU A 151 -8.37 12.28 4.97
CA GLU A 151 -9.41 12.07 6.00
C GLU A 151 -10.76 11.62 5.45
N GLY A 152 -10.80 11.00 4.27
CA GLY A 152 -12.02 10.46 3.65
C GLY A 152 -11.77 9.20 2.83
N GLU A 153 -12.84 8.46 2.50
CA GLU A 153 -12.77 7.37 1.54
C GLU A 153 -12.40 7.93 0.15
N ALA A 154 -11.48 7.28 -0.52
CA ALA A 154 -10.95 7.73 -1.81
C ALA A 154 -10.96 6.61 -2.85
N ASN A 155 -10.95 7.00 -4.12
CA ASN A 155 -10.89 6.07 -5.24
C ASN A 155 -9.51 5.42 -5.36
N VAL A 156 -9.49 4.26 -5.99
CA VAL A 156 -8.29 3.50 -6.32
C VAL A 156 -8.31 3.08 -7.78
N LEU A 157 -7.19 2.62 -8.30
CA LEU A 157 -7.17 1.94 -9.60
C LEU A 157 -8.10 0.73 -9.61
N SER A 158 -8.80 0.51 -10.72
CA SER A 158 -9.73 -0.62 -10.90
C SER A 158 -9.06 -1.99 -10.65
N GLU A 159 -7.76 -2.12 -10.93
CA GLU A 159 -6.98 -3.32 -10.61
C GLU A 159 -7.00 -3.69 -9.13
N ALA A 160 -7.03 -2.69 -8.25
CA ALA A 160 -7.10 -2.94 -6.81
C ALA A 160 -8.46 -3.47 -6.36
N LEU A 161 -9.51 -3.27 -7.17
CA LEU A 161 -10.87 -3.75 -6.91
C LEU A 161 -11.15 -5.10 -7.57
N ASP A 162 -10.27 -5.57 -8.45
CA ASP A 162 -10.37 -6.86 -9.12
C ASP A 162 -9.97 -7.98 -8.14
N GLU A 163 -10.96 -8.73 -7.69
CA GLU A 163 -10.76 -9.82 -6.72
C GLU A 163 -9.85 -10.93 -7.25
N ALA A 164 -9.95 -11.25 -8.54
CA ALA A 164 -9.11 -12.28 -9.16
C ALA A 164 -7.64 -11.85 -9.17
N LYS A 165 -7.37 -10.58 -9.51
CA LYS A 165 -6.02 -10.02 -9.46
C LYS A 165 -5.49 -9.91 -8.02
N CYS A 166 -6.33 -9.51 -7.06
CA CYS A 166 -5.92 -9.46 -5.65
C CYS A 166 -5.52 -10.84 -5.13
N LYS A 167 -6.31 -11.87 -5.46
CA LYS A 167 -6.01 -13.26 -5.10
C LYS A 167 -4.76 -13.78 -5.82
N ASP A 168 -4.58 -13.43 -7.09
CA ASP A 168 -3.38 -13.81 -7.85
C ASP A 168 -2.11 -13.16 -7.26
N LEU A 169 -2.17 -11.86 -6.88
CA LEU A 169 -1.08 -11.19 -6.16
C LEU A 169 -0.76 -11.89 -4.83
N TRP A 170 -1.78 -12.28 -4.08
CA TRP A 170 -1.58 -13.01 -2.82
C TRP A 170 -0.78 -14.29 -3.04
N ASN A 171 -1.24 -15.15 -3.96
CA ASN A 171 -0.59 -16.42 -4.28
C ASN A 171 0.84 -16.21 -4.79
N PHE A 172 1.03 -15.25 -5.69
CA PHE A 172 2.35 -14.88 -6.20
C PHE A 172 3.31 -14.44 -5.09
N THR A 173 2.81 -13.67 -4.10
CA THR A 173 3.63 -13.23 -2.97
C THR A 173 4.01 -14.42 -2.08
N GLU A 174 3.09 -15.36 -1.82
CA GLU A 174 3.40 -16.60 -1.10
C GLU A 174 4.45 -17.46 -1.82
N GLU A 175 4.36 -17.58 -3.15
CA GLU A 175 5.35 -18.30 -3.96
C GLU A 175 6.74 -17.64 -3.89
N LEU A 176 6.81 -16.30 -3.96
CA LEU A 176 8.07 -15.57 -3.80
C LEU A 176 8.69 -15.83 -2.44
N ILE A 177 7.90 -15.76 -1.36
CA ILE A 177 8.37 -16.02 0.01
C ILE A 177 8.92 -17.45 0.10
N LYS A 178 8.16 -18.44 -0.35
CA LYS A 178 8.58 -19.85 -0.32
C LYS A 178 9.88 -20.06 -1.09
N LYS A 179 10.03 -19.47 -2.26
CA LYS A 179 11.23 -19.58 -3.10
C LYS A 179 12.49 -19.02 -2.41
N HIS A 180 12.33 -17.98 -1.60
CA HIS A 180 13.46 -17.28 -0.96
C HIS A 180 13.70 -17.64 0.51
N SER A 181 12.77 -18.32 1.17
CA SER A 181 12.92 -18.81 2.55
C SER A 181 13.67 -20.14 2.65
N THR A 182 13.94 -20.81 1.53
CA THR A 182 14.62 -22.12 1.46
C THR A 182 16.12 -22.01 1.17
N LYS A 183 16.74 -20.85 1.40
CA LYS A 183 18.18 -20.66 1.24
C LYS A 183 18.86 -20.41 2.58
#